data_00a8d7146b82541808bcca40fa11d12f
#
_entry.id   00a8d7146b82541808bcca40fa11d12f
#
_cell.length_a   1.000
_cell.length_b   1.000
_cell.length_c   1.000
_cell.angle_alpha   90.00
_cell.angle_beta   90.00
_cell.angle_gamma   90.00
#
_symmetry.space_group_name_H-M   'P 1'
#
loop_
_entity.id
_entity.type
_entity.pdbx_description
1 polymer ?
#
loop_
_entity_poly.entity_id
_entity_poly.type
_entity_poly.pdbx_seq_one_letter_code
_entity_poly.pdbx_strand_id
1 'polypeptide(L)'
;MQNISINIEKKEFFNYENKIKTHIAIKNFNLEIAKGEFCSIIGPSGCGKTTLLNLIAGLDKTYTGSISFGKNKAVHNLNKAFMFQTPRLLPWLNVQQNVEVVLNKNQNKNEISKKFLSIMGLEKFLDYYPNKLSGGMQRRVALARSFATQPQLLILDEPFTSLDEPVANLLRKMLLELWAKQPTTIIFVTHDINEAIYLSDKIVFLSKPPSKVLKEININTKRPRKMDNNTIQKIKNKILEANNSILEGEL
;
A
#
# COMPACT_ATOMS: atom_id res chain seq x y z
N MET A 1 -18.69 -7.28 8.54
CA MET A 1 -17.40 -6.91 7.93
C MET A 1 -16.37 -6.82 9.01
N GLN A 2 -15.09 -7.12 8.74
CA GLN A 2 -14.15 -7.41 9.82
C GLN A 2 -12.91 -6.52 9.70
N ASN A 3 -12.43 -5.98 10.82
CA ASN A 3 -11.22 -5.17 10.90
C ASN A 3 -9.98 -6.03 10.74
N ILE A 4 -8.86 -5.42 10.38
CA ILE A 4 -7.53 -6.03 10.44
C ILE A 4 -6.92 -5.67 11.78
N SER A 5 -6.51 -6.69 12.55
CA SER A 5 -5.76 -6.52 13.78
C SER A 5 -4.34 -7.02 13.59
N ILE A 6 -3.38 -6.16 13.81
CA ILE A 6 -1.94 -6.43 13.67
C ILE A 6 -1.32 -6.27 15.06
N ASN A 7 -0.85 -7.37 15.62
CA ASN A 7 -0.12 -7.40 16.88
C ASN A 7 1.19 -8.16 16.65
N ILE A 8 2.31 -7.45 16.54
CA ILE A 8 3.63 -8.03 16.35
C ILE A 8 4.45 -7.71 17.59
N GLU A 9 4.70 -8.74 18.40
CA GLU A 9 5.55 -8.62 19.57
C GLU A 9 7.00 -8.39 19.16
N LYS A 10 7.47 -9.20 18.18
CA LYS A 10 8.85 -9.14 17.71
C LYS A 10 8.99 -9.68 16.28
N LYS A 11 9.72 -8.94 15.44
CA LYS A 11 10.32 -9.42 14.19
C LYS A 11 11.79 -9.12 14.20
N GLU A 12 12.60 -10.17 14.05
CA GLU A 12 14.05 -10.06 14.00
C GLU A 12 14.62 -10.79 12.78
N PHE A 13 15.78 -10.35 12.35
CA PHE A 13 16.57 -10.98 11.29
C PHE A 13 17.90 -11.47 11.90
N PHE A 14 18.24 -12.72 11.61
CA PHE A 14 19.53 -13.28 11.99
C PHE A 14 20.60 -12.83 10.98
N ASN A 15 21.72 -12.34 11.49
CA ASN A 15 22.89 -12.10 10.65
C ASN A 15 23.75 -13.37 10.67
N TYR A 16 23.74 -14.09 9.55
CA TYR A 16 24.49 -15.34 9.39
C TYR A 16 26.02 -15.14 9.37
N GLU A 17 26.49 -13.94 8.99
CA GLU A 17 27.93 -13.62 8.93
C GLU A 17 28.54 -13.38 10.33
N ASN A 18 27.75 -12.81 11.22
CA ASN A 18 28.15 -12.59 12.61
C ASN A 18 27.17 -13.31 13.53
N LYS A 19 27.50 -14.54 13.94
CA LYS A 19 26.68 -15.46 14.77
C LYS A 19 26.02 -14.84 16.02
N ILE A 20 26.13 -13.54 16.29
CA ILE A 20 25.81 -12.91 17.57
C ILE A 20 24.86 -11.68 17.44
N LYS A 21 24.61 -11.09 16.28
CA LYS A 21 23.74 -9.88 16.18
C LYS A 21 22.45 -10.16 15.46
N THR A 22 21.35 -10.30 16.22
CA THR A 22 19.99 -10.21 15.69
C THR A 22 19.64 -8.73 15.51
N HIS A 23 19.17 -8.36 14.30
CA HIS A 23 18.59 -7.04 14.06
C HIS A 23 17.08 -7.12 14.33
N ILE A 24 16.60 -6.41 15.33
CA ILE A 24 15.16 -6.32 15.61
C ILE A 24 14.58 -5.22 14.72
N ALA A 25 13.78 -5.63 13.75
CA ALA A 25 13.14 -4.71 12.81
C ALA A 25 11.85 -4.11 13.35
N ILE A 26 11.03 -4.94 14.04
CA ILE A 26 9.74 -4.52 14.61
C ILE A 26 9.65 -5.04 16.03
N LYS A 27 9.13 -4.21 16.96
CA LYS A 27 8.93 -4.61 18.36
C LYS A 27 7.71 -3.89 18.94
N ASN A 28 6.84 -4.66 19.62
CA ASN A 28 5.64 -4.15 20.29
C ASN A 28 4.76 -3.27 19.34
N PHE A 29 4.47 -3.80 18.17
CA PHE A 29 3.72 -3.12 17.15
C PHE A 29 2.23 -3.52 17.22
N ASN A 30 1.36 -2.55 17.46
CA ASN A 30 -0.08 -2.77 17.51
C ASN A 30 -0.76 -1.79 16.57
N LEU A 31 -1.67 -2.28 15.71
CA LEU A 31 -2.44 -1.45 14.78
C LEU A 31 -3.76 -2.13 14.45
N GLU A 32 -4.85 -1.37 14.54
CA GLU A 32 -6.16 -1.77 14.06
C GLU A 32 -6.54 -0.96 12.82
N ILE A 33 -7.01 -1.63 11.78
CA ILE A 33 -7.48 -1.01 10.54
C ILE A 33 -8.92 -1.45 10.31
N ALA A 34 -9.82 -0.50 10.16
CA ALA A 34 -11.22 -0.79 9.89
C ALA A 34 -11.41 -1.35 8.48
N LYS A 35 -12.43 -2.17 8.29
CA LYS A 35 -12.76 -2.65 6.95
C LYS A 35 -13.13 -1.52 6.01
N GLY A 36 -12.55 -1.54 4.80
CA GLY A 36 -12.75 -0.51 3.79
C GLY A 36 -12.00 0.79 4.09
N GLU A 37 -11.24 0.85 5.19
CA GLU A 37 -10.43 2.01 5.55
C GLU A 37 -9.22 2.12 4.63
N PHE A 38 -8.91 3.35 4.23
CA PHE A 38 -7.66 3.69 3.56
C PHE A 38 -6.66 4.15 4.63
N CYS A 39 -5.73 3.29 5.00
CA CYS A 39 -4.74 3.53 6.04
C CYS A 39 -3.37 3.79 5.42
N SER A 40 -2.80 4.98 5.62
CA SER A 40 -1.41 5.27 5.25
C SER A 40 -0.46 5.01 6.39
N ILE A 41 0.73 4.52 6.05
CA ILE A 41 1.83 4.29 6.97
C ILE A 41 3.02 5.16 6.54
N ILE A 42 3.47 6.04 7.42
CA ILE A 42 4.61 6.93 7.22
C ILE A 42 5.69 6.58 8.25
N GLY A 43 6.94 6.64 7.82
CA GLY A 43 8.09 6.46 8.70
C GLY A 43 9.40 6.65 7.96
N PRO A 44 10.52 6.85 8.67
CA PRO A 44 11.83 7.09 8.07
C PRO A 44 12.29 5.92 7.20
N SER A 45 13.24 6.18 6.31
CA SER A 45 13.86 5.13 5.51
C SER A 45 14.51 4.08 6.41
N GLY A 46 14.35 2.80 6.06
CA GLY A 46 14.90 1.70 6.84
C GLY A 46 14.17 1.37 8.15
N CYS A 47 13.07 2.06 8.51
CA CYS A 47 12.34 1.77 9.75
C CYS A 47 11.58 0.43 9.74
N GLY A 48 11.51 -0.30 8.63
CA GLY A 48 10.85 -1.61 8.58
C GLY A 48 9.49 -1.63 7.89
N LYS A 49 9.09 -0.59 7.14
CA LYS A 49 7.81 -0.51 6.41
C LYS A 49 7.60 -1.71 5.49
N THR A 50 8.55 -2.00 4.60
CA THR A 50 8.48 -3.15 3.68
C THR A 50 8.46 -4.48 4.44
N THR A 51 9.19 -4.60 5.56
CA THR A 51 9.10 -5.77 6.43
C THR A 51 7.69 -5.94 6.99
N LEU A 52 7.10 -4.88 7.52
CA LEU A 52 5.72 -4.88 8.02
C LEU A 52 4.73 -5.30 6.92
N LEU A 53 4.86 -4.72 5.72
CA LEU A 53 4.00 -5.08 4.60
C LEU A 53 4.14 -6.57 4.20
N ASN A 54 5.36 -7.10 4.20
CA ASN A 54 5.60 -8.52 3.92
C ASN A 54 4.95 -9.44 4.96
N LEU A 55 4.97 -9.06 6.24
CA LEU A 55 4.27 -9.81 7.30
C LEU A 55 2.75 -9.77 7.09
N ILE A 56 2.18 -8.59 6.83
CA ILE A 56 0.74 -8.42 6.58
C ILE A 56 0.30 -9.17 5.31
N ALA A 57 1.13 -9.16 4.27
CA ALA A 57 0.88 -9.92 3.05
C ALA A 57 0.95 -11.44 3.28
N GLY A 58 1.65 -11.88 4.33
CA GLY A 58 1.94 -13.30 4.60
C GLY A 58 3.07 -13.84 3.72
N LEU A 59 3.87 -12.95 3.13
CA LEU A 59 5.08 -13.30 2.37
C LEU A 59 6.23 -13.70 3.30
N ASP A 60 6.27 -13.09 4.49
CA ASP A 60 7.13 -13.50 5.60
C ASP A 60 6.23 -13.95 6.76
N LYS A 61 6.55 -15.10 7.35
CA LYS A 61 5.78 -15.71 8.45
C LYS A 61 6.60 -15.81 9.73
N THR A 62 7.83 -15.33 9.71
CA THR A 62 8.79 -15.48 10.81
C THR A 62 8.69 -14.28 11.74
N TYR A 63 7.76 -14.29 12.68
CA TYR A 63 7.57 -13.27 13.71
C TYR A 63 6.83 -13.85 14.92
N THR A 64 6.89 -13.17 16.06
CA THR A 64 6.09 -13.47 17.25
C THR A 64 4.91 -12.50 17.30
N GLY A 65 3.72 -13.00 17.59
CA GLY A 65 2.49 -12.23 17.64
C GLY A 65 1.41 -12.77 16.71
N SER A 66 0.47 -11.93 16.31
CA SER A 66 -0.64 -12.33 15.46
C SER A 66 -1.05 -11.21 14.48
N ILE A 67 -1.42 -11.60 13.28
CA ILE A 67 -2.08 -10.74 12.31
C ILE A 67 -3.39 -11.45 11.93
N SER A 68 -4.51 -10.81 12.20
CA SER A 68 -5.82 -11.42 12.02
C SER A 68 -6.79 -10.52 11.25
N PHE A 69 -7.80 -11.14 10.69
CA PHE A 69 -8.87 -10.47 9.95
C PHE A 69 -10.20 -10.87 10.59
N GLY A 70 -10.74 -9.97 11.43
CA GLY A 70 -11.91 -10.23 12.24
C GLY A 70 -11.71 -11.32 13.29
N LYS A 71 -12.78 -11.69 13.96
CA LYS A 71 -12.72 -12.50 15.19
C LYS A 71 -12.05 -13.87 15.05
N ASN A 72 -11.91 -14.46 13.84
CA ASN A 72 -11.45 -15.87 13.71
C ASN A 72 -10.77 -16.23 12.37
N LYS A 73 -10.24 -15.29 11.58
CA LYS A 73 -9.59 -15.66 10.32
C LYS A 73 -8.15 -15.19 10.27
N ALA A 74 -7.23 -16.15 10.20
CA ALA A 74 -5.85 -15.86 9.86
C ALA A 74 -5.78 -15.11 8.52
N VAL A 75 -4.91 -14.09 8.42
CA VAL A 75 -4.70 -13.26 7.22
C VAL A 75 -4.44 -14.10 5.96
N HIS A 76 -4.01 -15.35 6.11
CA HIS A 76 -3.71 -16.26 4.99
C HIS A 76 -4.91 -16.61 4.10
N ASN A 77 -6.14 -16.49 4.59
CA ASN A 77 -7.35 -16.87 3.87
C ASN A 77 -8.04 -15.71 3.14
N LEU A 78 -7.39 -14.55 3.07
CA LEU A 78 -7.93 -13.39 2.39
C LEU A 78 -7.47 -13.29 0.95
N ASN A 79 -8.37 -12.81 0.09
CA ASN A 79 -7.97 -12.32 -1.22
C ASN A 79 -7.21 -10.99 -1.05
N LYS A 80 -5.89 -11.06 -1.22
CA LYS A 80 -4.97 -9.93 -1.07
C LYS A 80 -4.31 -9.60 -2.39
N ALA A 81 -4.11 -8.31 -2.66
CA ALA A 81 -3.23 -7.85 -3.72
C ALA A 81 -2.09 -7.02 -3.11
N PHE A 82 -0.90 -7.17 -3.68
CA PHE A 82 0.29 -6.45 -3.27
C PHE A 82 0.90 -5.75 -4.49
N MET A 83 0.98 -4.44 -4.45
CA MET A 83 1.72 -3.64 -5.41
C MET A 83 3.04 -3.21 -4.79
N PHE A 84 4.13 -3.76 -5.30
CA PHE A 84 5.48 -3.43 -4.86
C PHE A 84 5.92 -2.07 -5.39
N GLN A 85 6.94 -1.49 -4.79
CA GLN A 85 7.55 -0.23 -5.22
C GLN A 85 7.96 -0.26 -6.70
N THR A 86 8.50 -1.39 -7.18
CA THR A 86 8.66 -1.66 -8.60
C THR A 86 7.45 -2.41 -9.14
N PRO A 87 6.94 -2.12 -10.34
CA PRO A 87 5.70 -2.72 -10.88
C PRO A 87 5.71 -4.24 -11.01
N ARG A 88 6.90 -4.87 -11.09
CA ARG A 88 7.09 -6.33 -11.23
C ARG A 88 6.16 -6.93 -12.28
N LEU A 89 6.09 -6.30 -13.45
CA LEU A 89 5.40 -6.87 -14.60
C LEU A 89 6.23 -8.04 -15.14
N LEU A 90 5.53 -9.08 -15.64
CA LEU A 90 6.16 -10.22 -16.27
C LEU A 90 6.60 -9.81 -17.68
N PRO A 91 7.92 -9.75 -17.98
CA PRO A 91 8.42 -9.13 -19.21
C PRO A 91 8.07 -9.92 -20.49
N TRP A 92 7.76 -11.19 -20.35
CA TRP A 92 7.33 -12.08 -21.45
C TRP A 92 5.82 -12.08 -21.69
N LEU A 93 5.03 -11.33 -20.91
CA LEU A 93 3.60 -11.16 -21.08
C LEU A 93 3.32 -9.73 -21.54
N ASN A 94 2.33 -9.56 -22.43
CA ASN A 94 1.85 -8.25 -22.81
C ASN A 94 1.03 -7.60 -21.68
N VAL A 95 0.58 -6.36 -21.87
CA VAL A 95 -0.19 -5.58 -20.88
C VAL A 95 -1.44 -6.34 -20.43
N GLN A 96 -2.23 -6.83 -21.37
CA GLN A 96 -3.46 -7.56 -21.06
C GLN A 96 -3.16 -8.86 -20.31
N GLN A 97 -2.23 -9.64 -20.76
CA GLN A 97 -1.81 -10.90 -20.13
C GLN A 97 -1.25 -10.70 -18.72
N ASN A 98 -0.54 -9.57 -18.47
CA ASN A 98 -0.08 -9.21 -17.12
C ASN A 98 -1.23 -8.99 -16.13
N VAL A 99 -2.41 -8.57 -16.59
CA VAL A 99 -3.61 -8.50 -15.74
C VAL A 99 -4.30 -9.85 -15.66
N GLU A 100 -4.37 -10.60 -16.75
CA GLU A 100 -5.07 -11.90 -16.82
C GLU A 100 -4.41 -13.00 -15.99
N VAL A 101 -3.08 -12.93 -15.79
CA VAL A 101 -2.32 -13.97 -15.08
C VAL A 101 -2.76 -14.16 -13.62
N VAL A 102 -3.31 -13.11 -12.98
CA VAL A 102 -3.78 -13.16 -11.59
C VAL A 102 -5.26 -13.56 -11.45
N LEU A 103 -5.96 -13.73 -12.56
CA LEU A 103 -7.38 -14.09 -12.59
C LEU A 103 -7.58 -15.61 -12.60
N ASN A 104 -8.63 -16.06 -11.92
CA ASN A 104 -8.99 -17.48 -11.88
C ASN A 104 -9.43 -17.99 -13.26
N LYS A 105 -9.24 -19.30 -13.50
CA LYS A 105 -9.59 -19.93 -14.79
C LYS A 105 -11.08 -19.80 -15.15
N ASN A 106 -11.95 -19.76 -14.14
CA ASN A 106 -13.40 -19.68 -14.32
C ASN A 106 -13.94 -18.26 -14.55
N GLN A 107 -13.07 -17.24 -14.58
CA GLN A 107 -13.46 -15.85 -14.82
C GLN A 107 -13.32 -15.49 -16.30
N ASN A 108 -14.16 -14.57 -16.80
CA ASN A 108 -13.98 -13.97 -18.11
C ASN A 108 -12.78 -12.99 -18.06
N LYS A 109 -11.56 -13.57 -18.21
CA LYS A 109 -10.30 -12.84 -18.08
C LYS A 109 -10.19 -11.67 -19.05
N ASN A 110 -10.64 -11.87 -20.29
CA ASN A 110 -10.57 -10.86 -21.34
C ASN A 110 -11.42 -9.63 -20.99
N GLU A 111 -12.64 -9.84 -20.54
CA GLU A 111 -13.55 -8.76 -20.15
C GLU A 111 -13.02 -8.01 -18.91
N ILE A 112 -12.57 -8.75 -17.89
CA ILE A 112 -12.07 -8.17 -16.65
C ILE A 112 -10.80 -7.38 -16.92
N SER A 113 -9.84 -7.93 -17.65
CA SER A 113 -8.58 -7.26 -17.97
C SER A 113 -8.80 -5.97 -18.76
N LYS A 114 -9.62 -6.03 -19.83
CA LYS A 114 -9.97 -4.86 -20.63
C LYS A 114 -10.67 -3.78 -19.80
N LYS A 115 -11.62 -4.15 -18.94
CA LYS A 115 -12.30 -3.21 -18.04
C LYS A 115 -11.32 -2.42 -17.18
N PHE A 116 -10.42 -3.10 -16.45
CA PHE A 116 -9.48 -2.42 -15.56
C PHE A 116 -8.40 -1.65 -16.33
N LEU A 117 -7.95 -2.15 -17.48
CA LEU A 117 -6.99 -1.46 -18.32
C LEU A 117 -7.59 -0.22 -18.98
N SER A 118 -8.86 -0.23 -19.36
CA SER A 118 -9.56 0.95 -19.86
C SER A 118 -9.71 2.01 -18.76
N ILE A 119 -10.07 1.64 -17.53
CA ILE A 119 -10.09 2.59 -16.39
C ILE A 119 -8.72 3.25 -16.20
N MET A 120 -7.63 2.53 -16.51
CA MET A 120 -6.25 3.03 -16.44
C MET A 120 -5.81 3.77 -17.70
N GLY A 121 -6.68 3.97 -18.71
CA GLY A 121 -6.35 4.62 -19.97
C GLY A 121 -5.31 3.87 -20.79
N LEU A 122 -5.37 2.53 -20.78
CA LEU A 122 -4.41 1.63 -21.44
C LEU A 122 -5.05 0.78 -22.54
N GLU A 123 -6.26 1.10 -22.99
CA GLU A 123 -7.00 0.34 -24.01
C GLU A 123 -6.28 0.24 -25.35
N LYS A 124 -5.43 1.21 -25.68
CA LYS A 124 -4.63 1.22 -26.92
C LYS A 124 -3.30 0.46 -26.80
N PHE A 125 -2.96 -0.05 -25.61
CA PHE A 125 -1.67 -0.63 -25.31
C PHE A 125 -1.75 -2.10 -24.89
N LEU A 126 -2.89 -2.77 -25.10
CA LEU A 126 -3.15 -4.13 -24.60
C LEU A 126 -2.08 -5.16 -25.04
N ASP A 127 -1.63 -5.05 -26.28
CA ASP A 127 -0.65 -5.97 -26.88
C ASP A 127 0.81 -5.54 -26.68
N TYR A 128 1.05 -4.41 -26.02
CA TYR A 128 2.41 -3.92 -25.74
C TYR A 128 3.06 -4.73 -24.62
N TYR A 129 4.36 -4.92 -24.73
CA TYR A 129 5.17 -5.56 -23.69
C TYR A 129 5.72 -4.51 -22.71
N PRO A 130 6.06 -4.90 -21.46
CA PRO A 130 6.52 -3.97 -20.42
C PRO A 130 7.69 -3.08 -20.84
N ASN A 131 8.63 -3.59 -21.64
CA ASN A 131 9.79 -2.83 -22.13
C ASN A 131 9.43 -1.71 -23.13
N LYS A 132 8.21 -1.68 -23.65
CA LYS A 132 7.69 -0.61 -24.53
C LYS A 132 6.84 0.43 -23.80
N LEU A 133 6.73 0.31 -22.48
CA LEU A 133 5.90 1.17 -21.65
C LEU A 133 6.76 2.14 -20.85
N SER A 134 6.27 3.37 -20.67
CA SER A 134 6.85 4.29 -19.67
C SER A 134 6.66 3.75 -18.24
N GLY A 135 7.46 4.22 -17.28
CA GLY A 135 7.34 3.83 -15.88
C GLY A 135 5.93 4.08 -15.30
N GLY A 136 5.31 5.20 -15.67
CA GLY A 136 3.93 5.52 -15.29
C GLY A 136 2.91 4.54 -15.90
N MET A 137 3.10 4.12 -17.17
CA MET A 137 2.24 3.11 -17.80
C MET A 137 2.40 1.76 -17.11
N GLN A 138 3.62 1.34 -16.80
CA GLN A 138 3.87 0.08 -16.08
C GLN A 138 3.18 0.08 -14.70
N ARG A 139 3.21 1.20 -13.96
CA ARG A 139 2.49 1.33 -12.68
C ARG A 139 0.97 1.26 -12.87
N ARG A 140 0.42 1.85 -13.93
CA ARG A 140 -1.01 1.72 -14.27
C ARG A 140 -1.40 0.27 -14.55
N VAL A 141 -0.57 -0.50 -15.26
CA VAL A 141 -0.78 -1.95 -15.46
C VAL A 141 -0.75 -2.70 -14.13
N ALA A 142 0.23 -2.42 -13.26
CA ALA A 142 0.34 -3.05 -11.95
C ALA A 142 -0.87 -2.74 -11.05
N LEU A 143 -1.38 -1.51 -11.09
CA LEU A 143 -2.58 -1.11 -10.36
C LEU A 143 -3.82 -1.81 -10.92
N ALA A 144 -4.00 -1.84 -12.25
CA ALA A 144 -5.06 -2.61 -12.91
C ALA A 144 -5.03 -4.08 -12.51
N ARG A 145 -3.86 -4.71 -12.54
CA ARG A 145 -3.64 -6.11 -12.12
C ARG A 145 -4.06 -6.33 -10.67
N SER A 146 -3.73 -5.40 -9.78
CA SER A 146 -4.06 -5.52 -8.36
C SER A 146 -5.56 -5.42 -8.11
N PHE A 147 -6.26 -4.51 -8.76
CA PHE A 147 -7.71 -4.36 -8.61
C PHE A 147 -8.53 -5.43 -9.34
N ALA A 148 -8.00 -5.99 -10.42
CA ALA A 148 -8.69 -7.03 -11.21
C ALA A 148 -9.02 -8.28 -10.36
N THR A 149 -8.21 -8.57 -9.34
CA THR A 149 -8.47 -9.67 -8.40
C THR A 149 -9.60 -9.41 -7.42
N GLN A 150 -10.16 -8.19 -7.39
CA GLN A 150 -11.15 -7.74 -6.42
C GLN A 150 -10.71 -8.04 -4.97
N PRO A 151 -9.56 -7.50 -4.54
CA PRO A 151 -8.98 -7.87 -3.25
C PRO A 151 -9.82 -7.32 -2.08
N GLN A 152 -9.81 -8.06 -0.98
CA GLN A 152 -10.35 -7.60 0.31
C GLN A 152 -9.34 -6.69 1.03
N LEU A 153 -8.06 -6.91 0.76
CA LEU A 153 -6.94 -6.10 1.23
C LEU A 153 -6.00 -5.77 0.07
N LEU A 154 -5.77 -4.49 -0.18
CA LEU A 154 -4.78 -3.99 -1.12
C LEU A 154 -3.61 -3.36 -0.36
N ILE A 155 -2.42 -3.85 -0.61
CA ILE A 155 -1.17 -3.36 -0.03
C ILE A 155 -0.39 -2.63 -1.11
N LEU A 156 -0.02 -1.38 -0.85
CA LEU A 156 0.70 -0.51 -1.78
C LEU A 156 1.99 -0.01 -1.13
N ASP A 157 3.14 -0.41 -1.66
CA ASP A 157 4.45 -0.03 -1.17
C ASP A 157 5.04 1.08 -2.06
N GLU A 158 4.96 2.33 -1.63
CA GLU A 158 5.45 3.53 -2.31
C GLU A 158 5.10 3.59 -3.82
N PRO A 159 3.83 3.44 -4.21
CA PRO A 159 3.46 3.20 -5.62
C PRO A 159 3.70 4.39 -6.54
N PHE A 160 3.89 5.61 -6.00
CA PHE A 160 4.06 6.83 -6.77
C PHE A 160 5.48 7.41 -6.75
N THR A 161 6.39 6.76 -6.02
CA THR A 161 7.80 7.19 -5.94
C THR A 161 8.46 7.19 -7.32
N SER A 162 9.28 8.19 -7.57
CA SER A 162 10.02 8.40 -8.84
C SER A 162 9.12 8.63 -10.06
N LEU A 163 7.90 9.11 -9.85
CA LEU A 163 7.06 9.66 -10.91
C LEU A 163 7.10 11.18 -10.90
N ASP A 164 6.97 11.76 -12.07
CA ASP A 164 6.67 13.18 -12.21
C ASP A 164 5.27 13.49 -11.65
N GLU A 165 5.10 14.69 -11.09
CA GLU A 165 3.89 15.07 -10.35
C GLU A 165 2.59 14.96 -11.16
N PRO A 166 2.54 15.32 -12.47
CA PRO A 166 1.34 15.13 -13.27
C PRO A 166 0.90 13.66 -13.36
N VAL A 167 1.86 12.74 -13.54
CA VAL A 167 1.57 11.28 -13.62
C VAL A 167 1.18 10.75 -12.25
N ALA A 168 1.85 11.16 -11.19
CA ALA A 168 1.51 10.76 -9.82
C ALA A 168 0.08 11.22 -9.45
N ASN A 169 -0.30 12.46 -9.78
CA ASN A 169 -1.64 13.00 -9.53
C ASN A 169 -2.72 12.22 -10.29
N LEU A 170 -2.46 11.88 -11.55
CA LEU A 170 -3.36 11.05 -12.34
C LEU A 170 -3.58 9.68 -11.68
N LEU A 171 -2.50 9.02 -11.23
CA LEU A 171 -2.59 7.70 -10.58
C LEU A 171 -3.29 7.76 -9.22
N ARG A 172 -3.04 8.80 -8.41
CA ARG A 172 -3.76 9.01 -7.12
C ARG A 172 -5.26 9.16 -7.35
N LYS A 173 -5.66 9.92 -8.40
CA LYS A 173 -7.07 10.07 -8.77
C LYS A 173 -7.68 8.75 -9.21
N MET A 174 -7.02 8.01 -10.10
CA MET A 174 -7.46 6.69 -10.56
C MET A 174 -7.60 5.69 -9.40
N LEU A 175 -6.66 5.71 -8.45
CA LEU A 175 -6.71 4.88 -7.24
C LEU A 175 -7.98 5.19 -6.42
N LEU A 176 -8.28 6.46 -6.18
CA LEU A 176 -9.48 6.86 -5.44
C LEU A 176 -10.77 6.51 -6.18
N GLU A 177 -10.80 6.67 -7.51
CA GLU A 177 -11.96 6.29 -8.33
C GLU A 177 -12.23 4.78 -8.30
N LEU A 178 -11.18 3.96 -8.36
CA LEU A 178 -11.30 2.51 -8.23
C LEU A 178 -11.76 2.12 -6.82
N TRP A 179 -11.15 2.70 -5.80
CA TRP A 179 -11.51 2.43 -4.41
C TRP A 179 -12.96 2.83 -4.08
N ALA A 180 -13.44 3.96 -4.62
CA ALA A 180 -14.83 4.39 -4.45
C ALA A 180 -15.84 3.42 -5.10
N LYS A 181 -15.48 2.83 -6.26
CA LYS A 181 -16.33 1.85 -6.96
C LYS A 181 -16.29 0.46 -6.31
N GLN A 182 -15.17 0.13 -5.69
CA GLN A 182 -14.93 -1.17 -5.06
C GLN A 182 -14.24 -0.96 -3.71
N PRO A 183 -15.03 -0.72 -2.64
CA PRO A 183 -14.47 -0.50 -1.31
C PRO A 183 -13.62 -1.68 -0.85
N THR A 184 -12.32 -1.44 -0.74
CA THR A 184 -11.28 -2.39 -0.37
C THR A 184 -10.52 -1.78 0.81
N THR A 185 -10.12 -2.57 1.79
CA THR A 185 -9.20 -2.07 2.82
C THR A 185 -7.84 -1.84 2.17
N ILE A 186 -7.29 -0.64 2.32
CA ILE A 186 -6.00 -0.29 1.71
C ILE A 186 -4.98 0.01 2.80
N ILE A 187 -3.80 -0.61 2.70
CA ILE A 187 -2.60 -0.25 3.44
C ILE A 187 -1.63 0.37 2.43
N PHE A 188 -1.31 1.62 2.64
CA PHE A 188 -0.53 2.44 1.72
C PHE A 188 0.72 2.98 2.42
N VAL A 189 1.89 2.59 1.96
CA VAL A 189 3.15 3.13 2.45
C VAL A 189 3.60 4.28 1.56
N THR A 190 3.94 5.39 2.16
CA THR A 190 4.56 6.55 1.51
C THR A 190 5.48 7.28 2.49
N HIS A 191 6.41 8.06 1.95
CA HIS A 191 7.19 9.04 2.71
C HIS A 191 6.63 10.46 2.55
N ASP A 192 5.64 10.67 1.67
CA ASP A 192 5.00 11.97 1.46
C ASP A 192 3.73 12.12 2.30
N ILE A 193 3.80 13.02 3.28
CA ILE A 193 2.66 13.36 4.15
C ILE A 193 1.48 13.96 3.37
N ASN A 194 1.72 14.68 2.27
CA ASN A 194 0.65 15.26 1.46
C ASN A 194 -0.14 14.16 0.74
N GLU A 195 0.54 13.12 0.22
CA GLU A 195 -0.11 11.94 -0.32
C GLU A 195 -0.99 11.25 0.72
N ALA A 196 -0.43 11.02 1.91
CA ALA A 196 -1.16 10.38 2.99
C ALA A 196 -2.40 11.19 3.40
N ILE A 197 -2.30 12.50 3.54
CA ILE A 197 -3.44 13.38 3.86
C ILE A 197 -4.46 13.36 2.71
N TYR A 198 -4.00 13.35 1.46
CA TYR A 198 -4.87 13.36 0.29
C TYR A 198 -5.69 12.07 0.18
N LEU A 199 -5.05 10.91 0.40
CA LEU A 199 -5.62 9.59 0.11
C LEU A 199 -6.35 8.97 1.29
N SER A 200 -5.89 9.17 2.55
CA SER A 200 -6.22 8.26 3.65
C SER A 200 -7.36 8.74 4.54
N ASP A 201 -7.97 7.79 5.23
CA ASP A 201 -8.85 8.02 6.37
C ASP A 201 -8.04 8.09 7.67
N LYS A 202 -6.95 7.28 7.74
CA LYS A 202 -6.05 7.20 8.88
C LYS A 202 -4.60 7.26 8.40
N ILE A 203 -3.77 7.99 9.15
CA ILE A 203 -2.31 8.02 8.98
C ILE A 203 -1.66 7.46 10.24
N VAL A 204 -0.76 6.51 10.05
CA VAL A 204 0.02 5.86 11.10
C VAL A 204 1.47 6.25 10.95
N PHE A 205 2.06 6.82 11.99
CA PHE A 205 3.46 7.21 12.02
C PHE A 205 4.28 6.17 12.76
N LEU A 206 5.39 5.76 12.15
CA LEU A 206 6.29 4.73 12.69
C LEU A 206 7.56 5.33 13.26
N SER A 207 8.10 4.68 14.30
CA SER A 207 9.40 5.02 14.88
C SER A 207 10.56 4.60 13.98
N LYS A 208 11.76 5.11 14.29
CA LYS A 208 13.04 4.45 13.93
C LYS A 208 13.08 3.00 14.43
N PRO A 209 13.95 2.15 13.83
CA PRO A 209 14.07 0.75 14.29
C PRO A 209 14.46 0.64 15.78
N PRO A 210 13.89 -0.30 16.50
CA PRO A 210 12.82 -1.22 16.10
C PRO A 210 11.48 -0.50 15.94
N SER A 211 10.82 -0.77 14.80
CA SER A 211 9.59 -0.09 14.41
C SER A 211 8.44 -0.35 15.38
N LYS A 212 7.78 0.71 15.80
CA LYS A 212 6.53 0.70 16.57
C LYS A 212 5.61 1.82 16.08
N VAL A 213 4.34 1.74 16.37
CA VAL A 213 3.41 2.84 16.15
C VAL A 213 3.71 3.98 17.13
N LEU A 214 4.03 5.16 16.59
CA LEU A 214 4.20 6.37 17.39
C LEU A 214 2.88 7.10 17.59
N LYS A 215 2.14 7.27 16.49
CA LYS A 215 0.89 8.03 16.50
C LYS A 215 -0.02 7.58 15.38
N GLU A 216 -1.32 7.58 15.65
CA GLU A 216 -2.39 7.43 14.68
C GLU A 216 -3.16 8.74 14.57
N ILE A 217 -3.45 9.19 13.36
CA ILE A 217 -4.20 10.42 13.09
C ILE A 217 -5.32 10.13 12.11
N ASN A 218 -6.56 10.37 12.51
CA ASN A 218 -7.72 10.26 11.64
C ASN A 218 -7.90 11.55 10.84
N ILE A 219 -8.11 11.40 9.53
CA ILE A 219 -8.34 12.50 8.60
C ILE A 219 -9.84 12.63 8.34
N ASN A 220 -10.51 13.46 9.11
CA ASN A 220 -11.97 13.63 9.08
C ASN A 220 -12.48 14.47 7.89
N THR A 221 -11.58 15.01 7.06
CA THR A 221 -11.94 15.81 5.88
C THR A 221 -12.51 14.90 4.80
N LYS A 222 -13.73 15.20 4.35
CA LYS A 222 -14.40 14.44 3.29
C LYS A 222 -13.63 14.47 1.95
N ARG A 223 -13.72 13.40 1.17
CA ARG A 223 -13.25 13.33 -0.23
C ARG A 223 -14.32 13.86 -1.19
N PRO A 224 -13.97 14.39 -2.36
CA PRO A 224 -12.61 14.53 -2.90
C PRO A 224 -11.84 15.69 -2.25
N ARG A 225 -10.58 15.43 -1.89
CA ARG A 225 -9.63 16.46 -1.44
C ARG A 225 -8.84 16.95 -2.64
N LYS A 226 -8.42 18.24 -2.64
CA LYS A 226 -7.57 18.81 -3.70
C LYS A 226 -6.14 18.89 -3.18
N MET A 227 -5.16 18.40 -3.95
CA MET A 227 -3.74 18.41 -3.55
C MET A 227 -3.21 19.84 -3.31
N ASP A 228 -3.65 20.79 -4.13
CA ASP A 228 -3.21 22.20 -4.08
C ASP A 228 -3.98 23.05 -3.05
N ASN A 229 -4.74 22.43 -2.17
CA ASN A 229 -5.65 23.17 -1.31
C ASN A 229 -4.96 23.55 0.01
N ASN A 230 -5.20 24.80 0.46
CA ASN A 230 -4.91 25.27 1.81
C ASN A 230 -5.34 24.29 2.92
N THR A 231 -6.32 23.39 2.62
CA THR A 231 -6.79 22.38 3.57
C THR A 231 -5.72 21.31 3.86
N ILE A 232 -5.06 20.75 2.83
CA ILE A 232 -3.99 19.77 3.05
C ILE A 232 -2.83 20.42 3.80
N GLN A 233 -2.46 21.63 3.39
CA GLN A 233 -1.38 22.37 4.05
C GLN A 233 -1.70 22.70 5.52
N LYS A 234 -2.94 23.09 5.81
CA LYS A 234 -3.40 23.33 7.21
C LYS A 234 -3.35 22.05 8.04
N ILE A 235 -3.80 20.91 7.50
CA ILE A 235 -3.74 19.62 8.20
C ILE A 235 -2.28 19.22 8.46
N LYS A 236 -1.42 19.33 7.43
CA LYS A 236 0.02 19.07 7.53
C LYS A 236 0.67 19.91 8.61
N ASN A 237 0.45 21.22 8.58
CA ASN A 237 1.02 22.15 9.58
C ASN A 237 0.57 21.77 10.99
N LYS A 238 -0.73 21.50 11.20
CA LYS A 238 -1.25 21.06 12.50
C LYS A 238 -0.62 19.76 13.00
N ILE A 239 -0.32 18.81 12.08
CA ILE A 239 0.35 17.55 12.42
C ILE A 239 1.79 17.83 12.85
N LEU A 240 2.51 18.65 12.09
CA LEU A 240 3.93 18.96 12.32
C LEU A 240 4.14 19.87 13.53
N GLU A 241 3.29 20.88 13.73
CA GLU A 241 3.32 21.75 14.92
C GLU A 241 3.11 20.96 16.21
N ALA A 242 2.23 19.96 16.18
CA ALA A 242 2.00 19.10 17.34
C ALA A 242 3.14 18.10 17.60
N ASN A 243 3.99 17.80 16.60
CA ASN A 243 5.06 16.79 16.69
C ASN A 243 6.13 17.04 15.61
N ASN A 244 7.06 17.95 15.86
CA ASN A 244 8.06 18.37 14.89
C ASN A 244 8.92 17.23 14.31
N SER A 245 9.22 16.21 15.10
CA SER A 245 10.11 15.09 14.74
C SER A 245 9.38 13.84 14.24
N ILE A 246 8.03 13.90 14.10
CA ILE A 246 7.24 12.70 13.80
C ILE A 246 7.60 12.04 12.46
N LEU A 247 8.00 12.83 11.47
CA LEU A 247 8.45 12.31 10.16
C LEU A 247 9.82 11.66 10.24
N GLU A 248 10.62 12.01 11.25
CA GLU A 248 11.93 11.42 11.53
C GLU A 248 11.83 10.16 12.38
N GLY A 249 10.61 9.79 12.79
CA GLY A 249 10.34 8.62 13.61
C GLY A 249 10.59 8.84 15.11
N GLU A 250 10.38 10.07 15.57
CA GLU A 250 10.51 10.50 16.96
C GLU A 250 9.25 11.28 17.38
N LEU A 251 8.93 11.28 18.69
CA LEU A 251 7.85 12.07 19.30
C LEU A 251 8.44 13.14 20.19
#